data_7dc25847b3ab9c5f7f21a3f969ae90b3
#
_entry.id   7dc25847b3ab9c5f7f21a3f969ae90b3
#
_cell.length_a   1.000
_cell.length_b   1.000
_cell.length_c   1.000
_cell.angle_alpha   90.00
_cell.angle_beta   90.00
_cell.angle_gamma   90.00
#
_symmetry.space_group_name_H-M   'P 1'
#
loop_
_entity.id
_entity.type
_entity.pdbx_description
1 polymer ?
#
loop_
_entity_poly.entity_id
_entity_poly.type
_entity_poly.pdbx_seq_one_letter_code
_entity_poly.pdbx_strand_id
1 'polypeptide(L)'
;MKTVVEVKDLVKRYKELVALDHFQLSIKEGEIFGLLGPNGSGKTTTIHCILGLLSYDKGEIQVFGKKMKSDAYEIKQDIGVVMQNVAVFDELTVYENVDYFCGLYINDKQTRKQYVEEAIAFAG
;
A
#
# COMPACT_ATOMS: atom_id res chain seq x y z
N MET A 1 8.35 -6.62 -19.25
CA MET A 1 8.16 -5.60 -18.21
C MET A 1 8.40 -6.22 -16.84
N LYS A 2 8.94 -5.42 -15.95
CA LYS A 2 9.30 -5.87 -14.60
C LYS A 2 8.05 -6.05 -13.73
N THR A 3 7.96 -7.17 -13.04
CA THR A 3 6.88 -7.40 -12.07
C THR A 3 7.18 -6.66 -10.77
N VAL A 4 6.26 -5.81 -10.34
CA VAL A 4 6.43 -5.01 -9.11
C VAL A 4 5.68 -5.59 -7.93
N VAL A 5 4.59 -6.32 -8.14
CA VAL A 5 3.87 -7.03 -7.09
C VAL A 5 3.60 -8.45 -7.56
N GLU A 6 3.98 -9.42 -6.74
CA GLU A 6 3.76 -10.85 -7.02
C GLU A 6 3.17 -11.50 -5.79
N VAL A 7 1.99 -12.11 -5.96
CA VAL A 7 1.31 -12.85 -4.90
C VAL A 7 1.10 -14.27 -5.41
N LYS A 8 1.61 -15.26 -4.67
CA LYS A 8 1.51 -16.68 -5.04
C LYS A 8 0.88 -17.49 -3.93
N ASP A 9 -0.16 -18.24 -4.27
CA ASP A 9 -0.82 -19.20 -3.39
C ASP A 9 -1.17 -18.63 -2.01
N LEU A 10 -1.69 -17.39 -1.98
CA LEU A 10 -2.00 -16.72 -0.75
C LEU A 10 -3.23 -17.30 -0.09
N VAL A 11 -3.07 -17.77 1.14
CA VAL A 11 -4.16 -18.31 1.96
C VAL A 11 -4.24 -17.52 3.25
N LYS A 12 -5.43 -17.01 3.53
CA LYS A 12 -5.72 -16.31 4.78
C LYS A 12 -7.00 -16.86 5.39
N ARG A 13 -6.91 -17.29 6.63
CA ARG A 13 -8.05 -17.84 7.38
C ARG A 13 -8.34 -17.02 8.62
N TYR A 14 -9.62 -16.89 8.92
CA TYR A 14 -10.12 -16.33 10.17
C TYR A 14 -10.97 -17.41 10.82
N LYS A 15 -10.37 -18.15 11.78
CA LYS A 15 -11.03 -19.32 12.40
C LYS A 15 -11.47 -20.32 11.33
N GLU A 16 -12.77 -20.49 11.10
CA GLU A 16 -13.31 -21.43 10.11
C GLU A 16 -13.49 -20.80 8.73
N LEU A 17 -13.40 -19.48 8.64
CA LEU A 17 -13.59 -18.78 7.37
C LEU A 17 -12.28 -18.69 6.61
N VAL A 18 -12.30 -19.17 5.36
CA VAL A 18 -11.18 -18.98 4.44
C VAL A 18 -11.44 -17.69 3.66
N ALA A 19 -10.74 -16.61 4.04
CA ALA A 19 -10.90 -15.31 3.39
C ALA A 19 -10.22 -15.28 2.02
N LEU A 20 -9.05 -15.91 1.91
CA LEU A 20 -8.32 -16.04 0.64
C LEU A 20 -7.90 -17.48 0.48
N ASP A 21 -8.19 -18.05 -0.69
CA ASP A 21 -7.92 -19.47 -0.98
C ASP A 21 -7.04 -19.58 -2.22
N HIS A 22 -5.73 -19.74 -1.98
CA HIS A 22 -4.72 -19.85 -3.05
C HIS A 22 -4.77 -18.70 -4.06
N PHE A 23 -4.94 -17.50 -3.56
CA PHE A 23 -5.06 -16.31 -4.38
C PHE A 23 -3.72 -15.98 -5.07
N GLN A 24 -3.79 -15.65 -6.36
CA GLN A 24 -2.61 -15.28 -7.13
C GLN A 24 -2.83 -13.95 -7.84
N LEU A 25 -1.76 -13.17 -7.93
CA LEU A 25 -1.80 -11.84 -8.51
C LEU A 25 -0.41 -11.46 -8.98
N SER A 26 -0.32 -10.81 -10.14
CA SER A 26 0.94 -10.28 -10.64
C SER A 26 0.66 -8.92 -11.25
N ILE A 27 1.37 -7.91 -10.78
CA ILE A 27 1.26 -6.53 -11.30
C ILE A 27 2.61 -6.10 -11.84
N LYS A 28 2.60 -5.58 -13.06
CA LYS A 28 3.81 -5.14 -13.75
C LYS A 28 4.00 -3.64 -13.63
N GLU A 29 5.24 -3.21 -13.80
CA GLU A 29 5.59 -1.80 -13.77
C GLU A 29 4.76 -1.01 -14.78
N GLY A 30 4.23 0.14 -14.33
CA GLY A 30 3.42 1.01 -15.17
C GLY A 30 1.97 0.56 -15.36
N GLU A 31 1.57 -0.56 -14.75
CA GLU A 31 0.23 -1.11 -14.90
C GLU A 31 -0.72 -0.55 -13.85
N ILE A 32 -1.95 -0.27 -14.28
CA ILE A 32 -3.05 0.05 -13.36
C ILE A 32 -3.87 -1.22 -13.21
N PHE A 33 -3.93 -1.75 -11.99
CA PHE A 33 -4.61 -3.00 -11.72
C PHE A 33 -5.85 -2.78 -10.85
N GLY A 34 -6.99 -3.31 -11.30
CA GLY A 34 -8.24 -3.21 -10.56
C GLY A 34 -8.56 -4.49 -9.81
N LEU A 35 -8.89 -4.36 -8.54
CA LEU A 35 -9.32 -5.47 -7.70
C LEU A 35 -10.79 -5.26 -7.37
N LEU A 36 -11.65 -5.96 -8.13
CA LEU A 36 -13.09 -5.77 -8.06
C LEU A 36 -13.78 -6.88 -7.29
N GLY A 37 -14.89 -6.54 -6.66
CA GLY A 37 -15.70 -7.49 -5.93
C GLY A 37 -16.53 -6.79 -4.86
N PRO A 38 -17.60 -7.45 -4.37
CA PRO A 38 -18.41 -6.89 -3.29
C PRO A 38 -17.65 -6.86 -1.97
N ASN A 39 -18.17 -6.13 -1.00
CA ASN A 39 -17.63 -6.12 0.35
C ASN A 39 -17.61 -7.55 0.89
N GLY A 40 -16.51 -7.92 1.54
CA GLY A 40 -16.34 -9.29 2.06
C GLY A 40 -15.75 -10.28 1.06
N SER A 41 -15.41 -9.84 -0.17
CA SER A 41 -14.80 -10.72 -1.18
C SER A 41 -13.29 -10.92 -1.00
N GLY A 42 -12.69 -10.33 0.03
CA GLY A 42 -11.27 -10.47 0.30
C GLY A 42 -10.40 -9.36 -0.27
N LYS A 43 -10.97 -8.32 -0.88
CA LYS A 43 -10.22 -7.19 -1.45
C LYS A 43 -9.34 -6.50 -0.41
N THR A 44 -9.95 -6.08 0.69
CA THR A 44 -9.24 -5.39 1.76
C THR A 44 -8.21 -6.30 2.42
N THR A 45 -8.57 -7.56 2.63
CA THR A 45 -7.66 -8.56 3.19
C THR A 45 -6.42 -8.72 2.31
N THR A 46 -6.63 -8.83 0.99
CA THR A 46 -5.53 -8.95 0.01
C THR A 46 -4.60 -7.74 0.10
N ILE A 47 -5.16 -6.53 0.09
CA ILE A 47 -4.38 -5.29 0.13
C ILE A 47 -3.58 -5.22 1.44
N HIS A 48 -4.19 -5.54 2.57
CA HIS A 48 -3.51 -5.53 3.86
C HIS A 48 -2.36 -6.53 3.93
N CYS A 49 -2.52 -7.69 3.32
CA CYS A 49 -1.45 -8.68 3.23
C CYS A 49 -0.30 -8.19 2.36
N ILE A 50 -0.61 -7.59 1.20
CA ILE A 50 0.40 -7.03 0.30
C ILE A 50 1.20 -5.93 0.98
N LEU A 51 0.54 -5.11 1.79
CA LEU A 51 1.19 -4.00 2.51
C LEU A 51 1.96 -4.45 3.76
N GLY A 52 1.92 -5.74 4.09
CA GLY A 52 2.59 -6.24 5.28
C GLY A 52 1.90 -5.84 6.58
N LEU A 53 0.61 -5.48 6.52
CA LEU A 53 -0.18 -5.08 7.69
C LEU A 53 -0.91 -6.25 8.33
N LEU A 54 -1.03 -7.36 7.62
CA LEU A 54 -1.78 -8.52 8.06
C LEU A 54 -0.98 -9.78 7.75
N SER A 55 -0.85 -10.67 8.72
CA SER A 55 -0.21 -11.97 8.51
C SER A 55 -1.13 -12.89 7.73
N TYR A 56 -0.55 -13.88 7.06
CA TYR A 56 -1.30 -14.87 6.28
C TYR A 56 -0.78 -16.27 6.58
N ASP A 57 -1.58 -17.28 6.25
CA ASP A 57 -1.30 -18.65 6.65
C ASP A 57 -0.34 -19.35 5.68
N LYS A 58 -0.50 -19.11 4.37
CA LYS A 58 0.34 -19.71 3.33
C LYS A 58 0.53 -18.73 2.18
N GLY A 59 1.59 -18.94 1.44
CA GLY A 59 1.86 -18.21 0.22
C GLY A 59 3.07 -17.29 0.31
N GLU A 60 3.30 -16.58 -0.77
CA GLU A 60 4.42 -15.63 -0.88
C GLU A 60 3.92 -14.31 -1.45
N ILE A 61 4.45 -13.22 -0.90
CA ILE A 61 4.20 -11.87 -1.42
C ILE A 61 5.56 -11.20 -1.63
N GLN A 62 5.80 -10.76 -2.86
CA GLN A 62 6.99 -9.99 -3.20
C GLN A 62 6.56 -8.64 -3.74
N VAL A 63 7.22 -7.59 -3.28
CA VAL A 63 7.02 -6.24 -3.77
C VAL A 63 8.38 -5.68 -4.15
N PHE A 64 8.48 -5.14 -5.35
CA PHE A 64 9.75 -4.65 -5.92
C PHE A 64 10.85 -5.71 -5.90
N GLY A 65 10.46 -6.97 -6.12
CA GLY A 65 11.40 -8.10 -6.15
C GLY A 65 11.87 -8.59 -4.79
N LYS A 66 11.33 -8.05 -3.70
CA LYS A 66 11.71 -8.41 -2.34
C LYS A 66 10.52 -8.97 -1.56
N LYS A 67 10.79 -9.91 -0.67
CA LYS A 67 9.74 -10.50 0.17
C LYS A 67 9.15 -9.43 1.11
N MET A 68 7.83 -9.29 1.10
CA MET A 68 7.15 -8.36 1.98
C MET A 68 7.02 -8.94 3.39
N LYS A 69 7.35 -8.14 4.39
CA LYS A 69 7.26 -8.48 5.82
C LYS A 69 6.66 -7.30 6.57
N SER A 70 6.21 -7.55 7.78
CA SER A 70 5.65 -6.48 8.62
C SER A 70 6.66 -5.37 8.93
N ASP A 71 7.94 -5.71 8.96
CA ASP A 71 9.04 -4.79 9.25
C ASP A 71 9.85 -4.40 8.01
N ALA A 72 9.32 -4.62 6.82
CA ALA A 72 10.01 -4.29 5.56
C ALA A 72 9.91 -2.78 5.26
N TYR A 73 10.50 -1.97 6.11
CA TYR A 73 10.41 -0.50 5.99
C TYR A 73 11.04 0.04 4.72
N GLU A 74 12.11 -0.59 4.22
CA GLU A 74 12.77 -0.20 2.97
C GLU A 74 11.85 -0.34 1.75
N ILE A 75 10.92 -1.32 1.81
CA ILE A 75 9.92 -1.50 0.75
C ILE A 75 8.77 -0.53 0.96
N LYS A 76 8.28 -0.43 2.19
CA LYS A 76 7.10 0.35 2.53
C LYS A 76 7.28 1.84 2.27
N GLN A 77 8.50 2.37 2.39
CA GLN A 77 8.75 3.78 2.12
C GLN A 77 8.47 4.20 0.68
N ASP A 78 8.44 3.23 -0.25
CA ASP A 78 8.18 3.48 -1.66
C ASP A 78 6.74 3.18 -2.05
N ILE A 79 5.86 2.95 -1.07
CA ILE A 79 4.45 2.65 -1.29
C ILE A 79 3.59 3.78 -0.72
N GLY A 80 2.70 4.30 -1.55
CA GLY A 80 1.67 5.23 -1.09
C GLY A 80 0.33 4.51 -0.98
N VAL A 81 -0.44 4.82 0.05
CA VAL A 81 -1.74 4.19 0.30
C VAL A 81 -2.80 5.24 0.54
N VAL A 82 -3.92 5.12 -0.19
CA VAL A 82 -5.12 5.92 0.07
C VAL A 82 -6.18 4.97 0.61
N MET A 83 -6.54 5.18 1.85
CA MET A 83 -7.53 4.34 2.53
C MET A 83 -8.95 4.78 2.21
N GLN A 84 -9.91 3.90 2.47
CA GLN A 84 -11.33 4.20 2.28
C GLN A 84 -11.76 5.42 3.11
N ASN A 85 -11.29 5.50 4.34
CA ASN A 85 -11.50 6.65 5.21
C ASN A 85 -10.21 7.47 5.23
N VAL A 86 -10.21 8.57 4.47
CA VAL A 86 -9.05 9.45 4.40
C VAL A 86 -8.99 10.29 5.66
N ALA A 87 -7.88 10.20 6.39
CA ALA A 87 -7.66 11.01 7.57
C ALA A 87 -6.97 12.31 7.19
N VAL A 88 -7.67 13.42 7.31
CA VAL A 88 -7.10 14.75 7.10
C VAL A 88 -7.36 15.61 8.33
N PHE A 89 -6.50 16.59 8.54
CA PHE A 89 -6.67 17.55 9.62
C PHE A 89 -7.46 18.75 9.08
N ASP A 90 -8.71 18.86 9.49
CA ASP A 90 -9.62 19.92 9.01
C ASP A 90 -9.13 21.34 9.35
N GLU A 91 -8.38 21.48 10.45
CA GLU A 91 -7.84 22.75 10.91
C GLU A 91 -6.61 23.20 10.12
N LEU A 92 -6.04 22.31 9.31
CA LEU A 92 -4.83 22.60 8.54
C LEU A 92 -5.17 22.84 7.06
N THR A 93 -4.33 23.63 6.41
CA THR A 93 -4.44 23.83 4.97
C THR A 93 -4.05 22.56 4.20
N VAL A 94 -4.30 22.56 2.89
CA VAL A 94 -3.85 21.47 2.02
C VAL A 94 -2.33 21.30 2.13
N TYR A 95 -1.59 22.39 2.05
CA TYR A 95 -0.13 22.36 2.16
C TYR A 95 0.31 21.75 3.49
N GLU A 96 -0.29 22.20 4.59
CA GLU A 96 0.06 21.70 5.92
C GLU A 96 -0.25 20.22 6.10
N ASN A 97 -1.37 19.73 5.55
CA ASN A 97 -1.71 18.31 5.57
C ASN A 97 -0.67 17.48 4.81
N VAL A 98 -0.33 17.90 3.59
CA VAL A 98 0.65 17.17 2.77
C VAL A 98 2.02 17.22 3.43
N ASP A 99 2.41 18.37 4.00
CA ASP A 99 3.69 18.52 4.70
C ASP A 99 3.77 17.59 5.93
N TYR A 100 2.69 17.50 6.69
CA TYR A 100 2.66 16.63 7.87
C TYR A 100 2.92 15.17 7.49
N PHE A 101 2.18 14.64 6.49
CA PHE A 101 2.34 13.25 6.08
C PHE A 101 3.70 13.00 5.43
N CYS A 102 4.19 13.95 4.66
CA CYS A 102 5.53 13.87 4.07
C CYS A 102 6.60 13.85 5.18
N GLY A 103 6.39 14.61 6.25
CA GLY A 103 7.31 14.69 7.39
C GLY A 103 7.48 13.39 8.14
N LEU A 104 6.56 12.42 7.98
CA LEU A 104 6.70 11.11 8.58
C LEU A 104 7.82 10.29 7.93
N TYR A 105 8.21 10.65 6.70
CA TYR A 105 9.21 9.92 5.92
C TYR A 105 10.48 10.74 5.67
N ILE A 106 10.34 12.06 5.55
CA ILE A 106 11.44 12.97 5.16
C ILE A 106 11.64 14.02 6.23
N ASN A 107 12.80 13.96 6.92
CA ASN A 107 13.10 14.87 8.01
C ASN A 107 13.66 16.22 7.56
N ASP A 108 14.36 16.26 6.42
CA ASP A 108 14.96 17.49 5.90
C ASP A 108 13.88 18.43 5.36
N LYS A 109 13.78 19.61 5.98
CA LYS A 109 12.74 20.58 5.64
C LYS A 109 12.80 21.07 4.19
N GLN A 110 14.00 21.27 3.65
CA GLN A 110 14.14 21.75 2.26
C GLN A 110 13.73 20.67 1.26
N THR A 111 14.18 19.45 1.47
CA THR A 111 13.79 18.31 0.64
C THR A 111 12.28 18.07 0.72
N ARG A 112 11.73 18.13 1.93
CA ARG A 112 10.30 17.96 2.15
C ARG A 112 9.49 19.03 1.42
N LYS A 113 9.91 20.29 1.49
CA LYS A 113 9.23 21.39 0.81
C LYS A 113 9.12 21.12 -0.70
N GLN A 114 10.19 20.65 -1.31
CA GLN A 114 10.21 20.32 -2.73
C GLN A 114 9.19 19.23 -3.06
N TYR A 115 9.17 18.16 -2.30
CA TYR A 115 8.22 17.06 -2.52
C TYR A 115 6.78 17.50 -2.31
N VAL A 116 6.52 18.30 -1.28
CA VAL A 116 5.17 18.80 -1.00
C VAL A 116 4.68 19.67 -2.17
N GLU A 117 5.50 20.57 -2.64
CA GLU A 117 5.14 21.44 -3.77
C GLU A 117 4.89 20.64 -5.05
N GLU A 118 5.71 19.64 -5.32
CA GLU A 118 5.54 18.75 -6.47
C GLU A 118 4.23 17.94 -6.37
N ALA A 119 3.91 17.43 -5.19
CA ALA A 119 2.70 16.65 -4.98
C ALA A 119 1.44 17.50 -5.18
N ILE A 120 1.44 18.73 -4.65
CA ILE A 120 0.31 19.65 -4.81
C ILE A 120 0.14 20.05 -6.27
N ALA A 121 1.24 20.35 -6.96
CA ALA A 121 1.20 20.67 -8.37
C ALA A 121 0.67 19.52 -9.22
N PHE A 122 1.07 18.28 -8.89
CA PHE A 122 0.60 17.09 -9.58
C PHE A 122 -0.91 16.88 -9.40
N ALA A 123 -1.42 17.14 -8.20
CA ALA A 123 -2.83 16.96 -7.90
C ALA A 123 -3.73 18.03 -8.52
N GLY A 124 -3.17 19.18 -8.88
CA GLY A 124 -3.94 20.30 -9.38
C GLY A 124 -4.31 21.24 -8.26
#